data_95d31a66d7cd261929f644b7c94c98ab
#
_entry.id   95d31a66d7cd261929f644b7c94c98ab
#
_cell.length_a   1.000
_cell.length_b   1.000
_cell.length_c   1.000
_cell.angle_alpha   90.00
_cell.angle_beta   90.00
_cell.angle_gamma   90.00
#
_symmetry.space_group_name_H-M   'P 1'
#
loop_
_entity.id
_entity.type
_entity.pdbx_description
1 polymer ?
#
loop_
_entity_poly.entity_id
_entity_poly.type
_entity_poly.pdbx_seq_one_letter_code
_entity_poly.pdbx_strand_id
1 'polypeptide(L)'
;MIDATIEIQEIIDEINCKIDGNYNALDGRTYFCHTKWARIGKTITDANGVVFLIIDLSVDEWIIAEQLIVTDPVINLDGVCTLQKPFFITGTKLATNREWTIATNNLEDKTPLIWLLEIISETGYGRESTIERDIVTNLFFLDQTDPSQYYTVDHRKQVVTPMGNLMQEFIKTVEKIRMWKTVTEYTYKTFSRFGVETDAGAIENILDANLSGVSLNITLSKYRANCKC
;
A
#
# COMPACT_ATOMS: atom_id res chain seq x y z
N MET A 1 27.09 6.52 -1.47
CA MET A 1 25.78 6.63 -2.15
C MET A 1 24.90 5.57 -1.50
N ILE A 2 23.78 5.94 -0.96
CA ILE A 2 22.80 4.99 -0.41
C ILE A 2 22.02 4.42 -1.61
N ASP A 3 21.72 3.13 -1.59
CA ASP A 3 20.94 2.46 -2.62
C ASP A 3 19.51 3.04 -2.65
N ALA A 4 19.01 3.35 -3.84
CA ALA A 4 17.66 3.89 -4.02
C ALA A 4 16.56 2.97 -3.44
N THR A 5 16.79 1.66 -3.47
CA THR A 5 15.89 0.66 -2.89
C THR A 5 15.75 0.83 -1.39
N ILE A 6 16.86 1.07 -0.68
CA ILE A 6 16.86 1.31 0.77
C ILE A 6 16.11 2.59 1.09
N GLU A 7 16.34 3.66 0.33
CA GLU A 7 15.65 4.94 0.54
C GLU A 7 14.15 4.83 0.29
N ILE A 8 13.72 4.06 -0.70
CA ILE A 8 12.30 3.81 -0.96
C ILE A 8 11.69 2.97 0.17
N GLN A 9 12.43 1.98 0.69
CA GLN A 9 12.02 1.21 1.86
C GLN A 9 11.81 2.11 3.07
N GLU A 10 12.72 3.05 3.35
CA GLU A 10 12.58 4.03 4.43
C GLU A 10 11.31 4.86 4.28
N ILE A 11 10.97 5.31 3.07
CA ILE A 11 9.71 6.02 2.82
C ILE A 11 8.49 5.12 3.14
N ILE A 12 8.52 3.86 2.72
CA ILE A 12 7.43 2.91 2.96
C ILE A 12 7.28 2.63 4.46
N ASP A 13 8.39 2.57 5.19
CA ASP A 13 8.38 2.35 6.63
C ASP A 13 7.74 3.51 7.42
N GLU A 14 7.78 4.72 6.86
CA GLU A 14 7.17 5.93 7.42
C GLU A 14 5.68 6.09 7.02
N ILE A 15 5.09 5.20 6.21
CA ILE A 15 3.68 5.29 5.85
C ILE A 15 2.81 5.24 7.10
N ASN A 16 1.94 6.25 7.25
CA ASN A 16 1.04 6.34 8.39
C ASN A 16 -0.12 5.34 8.27
N CYS A 17 -0.05 4.23 9.00
CA CYS A 17 -1.09 3.21 9.06
C CYS A 17 -2.26 3.56 10.00
N LYS A 18 -2.23 4.69 10.72
CA LYS A 18 -3.26 5.05 11.68
C LYS A 18 -4.44 5.75 11.03
N ILE A 19 -5.63 5.39 11.49
CA ILE A 19 -6.90 6.05 11.18
C ILE A 19 -7.62 6.31 12.51
N ASP A 20 -8.47 7.32 12.56
CA ASP A 20 -9.22 7.71 13.75
C ASP A 20 -10.71 7.63 13.46
N GLY A 21 -11.45 6.88 14.27
CA GLY A 21 -12.86 6.57 14.06
C GLY A 21 -13.69 6.76 15.32
N ASN A 22 -14.98 6.95 15.12
CA ASN A 22 -15.96 7.10 16.17
C ASN A 22 -17.03 6.03 16.04
N TYR A 23 -17.16 5.16 17.05
CA TYR A 23 -18.15 4.11 17.08
C TYR A 23 -19.57 4.67 17.35
N ASN A 24 -20.54 4.24 16.56
CA ASN A 24 -21.94 4.57 16.75
C ASN A 24 -22.73 3.29 17.15
N ALA A 25 -23.17 3.26 18.38
CA ALA A 25 -23.91 2.12 18.93
C ALA A 25 -25.31 1.91 18.32
N LEU A 26 -25.87 2.90 17.61
CA LEU A 26 -27.19 2.81 17.01
C LEU A 26 -27.21 1.93 15.76
N ASP A 27 -26.12 1.91 15.00
CA ASP A 27 -26.02 1.17 13.75
C ASP A 27 -24.84 0.17 13.72
N GLY A 28 -24.04 0.11 14.79
CA GLY A 28 -22.90 -0.79 14.92
C GLY A 28 -21.70 -0.45 14.02
N ARG A 29 -21.64 0.79 13.52
CA ARG A 29 -20.59 1.25 12.60
C ARG A 29 -19.58 2.13 13.29
N THR A 30 -18.34 2.04 12.87
CA THR A 30 -17.30 3.01 13.22
C THR A 30 -17.08 3.94 12.04
N TYR A 31 -17.29 5.21 12.23
CA TYR A 31 -17.19 6.25 11.21
C TYR A 31 -15.78 6.84 11.17
N PHE A 32 -15.20 6.93 9.98
CA PHE A 32 -13.86 7.45 9.72
C PHE A 32 -13.92 8.60 8.70
N CYS A 33 -13.05 9.60 8.85
CA CYS A 33 -12.83 10.61 7.81
C CYS A 33 -12.23 10.00 6.54
N HIS A 34 -11.37 8.98 6.72
CA HIS A 34 -10.71 8.25 5.65
C HIS A 34 -10.45 6.81 6.09
N THR A 35 -10.90 5.86 5.31
CA THR A 35 -10.66 4.43 5.56
C THR A 35 -9.31 3.97 4.99
N LYS A 36 -8.60 4.83 4.28
CA LYS A 36 -7.30 4.57 3.64
C LYS A 36 -7.35 3.30 2.78
N TRP A 37 -6.54 2.28 3.11
CA TRP A 37 -6.53 0.98 2.42
C TRP A 37 -7.22 -0.13 3.21
N ALA A 38 -8.08 0.21 4.17
CA ALA A 38 -8.92 -0.76 4.83
C ALA A 38 -9.78 -1.52 3.81
N ARG A 39 -9.98 -2.82 4.03
CA ARG A 39 -10.84 -3.66 3.18
C ARG A 39 -11.41 -4.84 3.94
N ILE A 40 -12.51 -5.37 3.42
CA ILE A 40 -13.18 -6.56 3.97
C ILE A 40 -12.21 -7.76 3.97
N GLY A 41 -12.20 -8.53 5.05
CA GLY A 41 -11.33 -9.68 5.27
C GLY A 41 -9.93 -9.35 5.77
N LYS A 42 -9.60 -8.07 5.98
CA LYS A 42 -8.33 -7.64 6.59
C LYS A 42 -8.52 -7.25 8.04
N THR A 43 -7.42 -7.24 8.78
CA THR A 43 -7.42 -6.89 10.19
C THR A 43 -7.12 -5.42 10.42
N ILE A 44 -7.68 -4.90 11.51
CA ILE A 44 -7.40 -3.58 12.06
C ILE A 44 -7.19 -3.74 13.57
N THR A 45 -6.25 -3.00 14.13
CA THR A 45 -5.90 -3.07 15.55
C THR A 45 -6.20 -1.75 16.24
N ASP A 46 -6.89 -1.78 17.37
CA ASP A 46 -7.15 -0.58 18.17
C ASP A 46 -5.93 -0.08 18.95
N ALA A 47 -6.07 1.01 19.68
CA ALA A 47 -4.99 1.59 20.50
C ALA A 47 -4.56 0.69 21.67
N ASN A 48 -5.38 -0.27 22.07
CA ASN A 48 -5.11 -1.20 23.16
C ASN A 48 -4.48 -2.51 22.68
N GLY A 49 -4.30 -2.67 21.35
CA GLY A 49 -3.76 -3.88 20.73
C GLY A 49 -4.81 -4.96 20.45
N VAL A 50 -6.10 -4.64 20.57
CA VAL A 50 -7.18 -5.56 20.23
C VAL A 50 -7.33 -5.64 18.71
N VAL A 51 -7.36 -6.85 18.17
CA VAL A 51 -7.42 -7.10 16.72
C VAL A 51 -8.85 -7.39 16.31
N PHE A 52 -9.32 -6.72 15.28
CA PHE A 52 -10.63 -6.85 14.68
C PHE A 52 -10.51 -7.30 13.22
N LEU A 53 -11.45 -8.13 12.78
CA LEU A 53 -11.64 -8.48 11.37
C LEU A 53 -12.67 -7.54 10.75
N ILE A 54 -12.32 -6.88 9.64
CA ILE A 54 -13.24 -6.03 8.90
C ILE A 54 -14.21 -6.91 8.13
N ILE A 55 -15.51 -6.83 8.45
CA ILE A 55 -16.56 -7.64 7.83
C ILE A 55 -17.36 -6.88 6.78
N ASP A 56 -17.47 -5.54 6.94
CA ASP A 56 -18.10 -4.67 5.95
C ASP A 56 -17.52 -3.26 6.04
N LEU A 57 -17.55 -2.52 4.93
CA LEU A 57 -17.09 -1.13 4.90
C LEU A 57 -17.72 -0.32 3.76
N SER A 58 -17.84 0.98 3.98
CA SER A 58 -17.99 2.00 2.94
C SER A 58 -16.73 2.84 2.88
N VAL A 59 -16.12 2.93 1.70
CA VAL A 59 -14.84 3.65 1.51
C VAL A 59 -14.99 5.11 1.92
N ASP A 60 -14.09 5.56 2.80
CA ASP A 60 -14.02 6.90 3.37
C ASP A 60 -15.27 7.33 4.16
N GLU A 61 -16.03 6.37 4.69
CA GLU A 61 -17.20 6.64 5.52
C GLU A 61 -17.19 5.84 6.82
N TRP A 62 -17.30 4.50 6.75
CA TRP A 62 -17.42 3.66 7.93
C TRP A 62 -16.88 2.24 7.72
N ILE A 63 -16.60 1.58 8.84
CA ILE A 63 -16.17 0.18 8.93
C ILE A 63 -17.07 -0.53 9.95
N ILE A 64 -17.46 -1.77 9.63
CA ILE A 64 -17.97 -2.75 10.59
C ILE A 64 -16.89 -3.81 10.77
N ALA A 65 -16.49 -4.04 12.03
CA ALA A 65 -15.47 -5.01 12.34
C ALA A 65 -15.83 -5.83 13.57
N GLU A 66 -15.47 -7.10 13.57
CA GLU A 66 -15.67 -8.03 14.67
C GLU A 66 -14.35 -8.36 15.34
N GLN A 67 -14.36 -8.42 16.66
CA GLN A 67 -13.20 -8.80 17.45
C GLN A 67 -12.80 -10.26 17.16
N LEU A 68 -11.53 -10.48 16.76
CA LEU A 68 -11.04 -11.84 16.43
C LEU A 68 -10.96 -12.76 17.66
N ILE A 69 -10.59 -12.23 18.82
CA ILE A 69 -10.55 -12.96 20.08
C ILE A 69 -11.57 -12.29 20.99
N VAL A 70 -12.74 -12.93 21.12
CA VAL A 70 -13.83 -12.37 21.94
C VAL A 70 -13.42 -12.39 23.40
N THR A 71 -13.42 -11.22 24.02
CA THR A 71 -13.24 -11.01 25.47
C THR A 71 -14.57 -10.61 26.11
N ASP A 72 -14.70 -10.76 27.40
CA ASP A 72 -15.83 -10.24 28.16
C ASP A 72 -15.35 -9.04 29.01
N PRO A 73 -15.87 -7.83 28.77
CA PRO A 73 -16.91 -7.44 27.80
C PRO A 73 -16.44 -7.38 26.35
N VAL A 74 -17.37 -7.54 25.41
CA VAL A 74 -17.12 -7.32 23.98
C VAL A 74 -16.75 -5.87 23.75
N ILE A 75 -15.63 -5.65 23.06
CA ILE A 75 -15.11 -4.31 22.72
C ILE A 75 -15.51 -3.98 21.28
N ASN A 76 -15.94 -2.76 21.04
CA ASN A 76 -16.20 -2.24 19.70
C ASN A 76 -14.97 -1.48 19.18
N LEU A 77 -14.79 -1.47 17.87
CA LEU A 77 -13.75 -0.69 17.23
C LEU A 77 -14.04 0.80 17.41
N ASP A 78 -13.17 1.52 18.11
CA ASP A 78 -13.34 2.96 18.40
C ASP A 78 -11.99 3.66 18.55
N GLY A 79 -11.95 4.98 18.31
CA GLY A 79 -10.77 5.81 18.45
C GLY A 79 -9.68 5.50 17.42
N VAL A 80 -8.42 5.68 17.84
CA VAL A 80 -7.25 5.50 16.96
C VAL A 80 -7.00 4.03 16.70
N CYS A 81 -7.08 3.66 15.43
CA CYS A 81 -6.87 2.30 14.96
C CYS A 81 -5.68 2.23 14.01
N THR A 82 -5.06 1.07 13.91
CA THR A 82 -3.90 0.84 13.04
C THR A 82 -4.24 -0.23 12.01
N LEU A 83 -4.12 0.13 10.73
CA LEU A 83 -4.26 -0.81 9.60
C LEU A 83 -3.01 -1.69 9.48
N GLN A 84 -3.17 -2.86 8.88
CA GLN A 84 -2.05 -3.73 8.54
C GLN A 84 -1.01 -2.98 7.69
N LYS A 85 0.26 -3.05 8.11
CA LYS A 85 1.37 -2.45 7.36
C LYS A 85 1.54 -3.19 6.02
N PRO A 86 1.76 -2.47 4.91
CA PRO A 86 2.02 -3.10 3.63
C PRO A 86 3.28 -3.97 3.67
N PHE A 87 3.22 -5.14 3.06
CA PHE A 87 4.39 -5.96 2.79
C PHE A 87 5.18 -5.33 1.65
N PHE A 88 6.48 -5.14 1.83
CA PHE A 88 7.34 -4.59 0.79
C PHE A 88 8.24 -5.66 0.20
N ILE A 89 8.35 -5.67 -1.12
CA ILE A 89 9.24 -6.53 -1.86
C ILE A 89 9.87 -5.74 -3.01
N THR A 90 11.12 -6.03 -3.32
CA THR A 90 11.84 -5.39 -4.43
C THR A 90 12.48 -6.45 -5.31
N GLY A 91 12.69 -6.13 -6.57
CA GLY A 91 13.42 -7.01 -7.49
C GLY A 91 12.79 -7.13 -8.87
N THR A 92 13.46 -7.93 -9.71
CA THR A 92 12.90 -8.35 -10.99
C THR A 92 11.70 -9.29 -10.78
N LYS A 93 10.88 -9.48 -11.82
CA LYS A 93 9.74 -10.41 -11.76
C LYS A 93 10.13 -11.80 -11.23
N LEU A 94 11.28 -12.32 -11.65
CA LEU A 94 11.75 -13.65 -11.26
C LEU A 94 12.22 -13.67 -9.79
N ALA A 95 13.03 -12.69 -9.37
CA ALA A 95 13.52 -12.59 -8.00
C ALA A 95 12.35 -12.38 -7.03
N THR A 96 11.43 -11.48 -7.36
CA THR A 96 10.23 -11.20 -6.57
C THR A 96 9.36 -12.43 -6.37
N ASN A 97 9.15 -13.23 -7.43
CA ASN A 97 8.36 -14.46 -7.30
C ASN A 97 9.03 -15.47 -6.35
N ARG A 98 10.34 -15.56 -6.36
CA ARG A 98 11.11 -16.43 -5.44
C ARG A 98 10.99 -15.95 -4.00
N GLU A 99 11.19 -14.67 -3.73
CA GLU A 99 11.04 -14.09 -2.39
C GLU A 99 9.59 -14.20 -1.90
N TRP A 100 8.63 -13.96 -2.77
CA TRP A 100 7.22 -14.14 -2.51
C TRP A 100 6.90 -15.56 -2.04
N THR A 101 7.47 -16.56 -2.66
CA THR A 101 7.25 -17.98 -2.29
C THR A 101 7.89 -18.32 -0.94
N ILE A 102 9.06 -17.71 -0.62
CA ILE A 102 9.83 -18.03 0.59
C ILE A 102 9.29 -17.30 1.83
N ALA A 103 8.77 -16.07 1.68
CA ALA A 103 8.50 -15.16 2.80
C ALA A 103 7.51 -15.73 3.82
N THR A 104 6.40 -16.30 3.38
CA THR A 104 5.39 -16.99 4.22
C THR A 104 4.42 -17.74 3.31
N ASN A 105 3.77 -18.77 3.82
CA ASN A 105 2.71 -19.49 3.09
C ASN A 105 1.36 -18.79 3.19
N ASN A 106 1.20 -17.83 4.13
CA ASN A 106 -0.05 -17.11 4.31
C ASN A 106 -0.09 -15.88 3.40
N LEU A 107 -1.00 -15.88 2.43
CA LEU A 107 -1.18 -14.78 1.49
C LEU A 107 -1.70 -13.49 2.17
N GLU A 108 -2.45 -13.63 3.26
CA GLU A 108 -2.98 -12.50 4.01
C GLU A 108 -1.88 -11.65 4.64
N ASP A 109 -0.78 -12.28 5.07
CA ASP A 109 0.37 -11.58 5.64
C ASP A 109 1.20 -10.83 4.58
N LYS A 110 1.08 -11.21 3.31
CA LYS A 110 1.79 -10.59 2.18
C LYS A 110 1.01 -9.50 1.49
N THR A 111 -0.21 -9.22 1.91
CA THR A 111 -1.07 -8.21 1.31
C THR A 111 -1.70 -7.33 2.38
N PRO A 112 -1.80 -5.99 2.16
CA PRO A 112 -1.46 -5.28 0.93
C PRO A 112 0.04 -5.32 0.62
N LEU A 113 0.38 -5.38 -0.66
CA LEU A 113 1.75 -5.48 -1.18
C LEU A 113 2.17 -4.18 -1.84
N ILE A 114 3.37 -3.71 -1.52
CA ILE A 114 4.09 -2.71 -2.33
C ILE A 114 5.28 -3.42 -2.98
N TRP A 115 5.27 -3.50 -4.29
CA TRP A 115 6.36 -4.09 -5.06
C TRP A 115 7.10 -3.00 -5.83
N LEU A 116 8.38 -2.85 -5.55
CA LEU A 116 9.29 -2.00 -6.31
C LEU A 116 9.94 -2.83 -7.42
N LEU A 117 9.62 -2.50 -8.66
CA LEU A 117 10.29 -3.11 -9.81
C LEU A 117 11.74 -2.60 -9.88
N GLU A 118 12.73 -3.50 -9.91
CA GLU A 118 14.17 -3.20 -9.83
C GLU A 118 14.73 -2.36 -10.99
N ILE A 119 13.94 -2.09 -12.03
CA ILE A 119 14.35 -1.18 -13.10
C ILE A 119 14.24 0.24 -12.59
N ILE A 120 15.31 0.71 -11.93
CA ILE A 120 15.43 2.06 -11.39
C ILE A 120 16.41 2.83 -12.28
N SER A 121 16.02 4.01 -12.73
CA SER A 121 16.92 4.92 -13.44
C SER A 121 17.28 6.08 -12.52
N GLU A 122 18.57 6.30 -12.31
CA GLU A 122 19.07 7.39 -11.47
C GLU A 122 19.83 8.42 -12.31
N THR A 123 19.54 9.69 -12.08
CA THR A 123 20.26 10.83 -12.67
C THR A 123 20.90 11.64 -11.55
N GLY A 124 22.23 11.60 -11.45
CA GLY A 124 23.01 12.37 -10.48
C GLY A 124 23.31 13.79 -10.98
N TYR A 125 23.30 14.78 -10.08
CA TYR A 125 23.59 16.18 -10.41
C TYR A 125 24.89 16.65 -9.75
N GLY A 126 25.59 17.57 -10.43
CA GLY A 126 26.82 18.18 -9.94
C GLY A 126 26.63 19.03 -8.68
N ARG A 127 27.78 19.43 -8.06
CA ARG A 127 27.80 20.12 -6.76
C ARG A 127 27.03 21.44 -6.69
N GLU A 128 26.83 22.11 -7.83
CA GLU A 128 26.11 23.40 -7.90
C GLU A 128 24.59 23.24 -7.86
N SER A 129 24.08 22.02 -8.07
CA SER A 129 22.65 21.73 -8.00
C SER A 129 22.19 21.57 -6.55
N THR A 130 21.01 22.08 -6.23
CA THR A 130 20.31 21.84 -4.96
C THR A 130 19.75 20.42 -4.89
N ILE A 131 19.54 19.77 -6.04
CA ILE A 131 19.16 18.38 -6.17
C ILE A 131 20.41 17.52 -6.24
N GLU A 132 20.45 16.44 -5.45
CA GLU A 132 21.52 15.48 -5.47
C GLU A 132 21.31 14.50 -6.63
N ARG A 133 20.11 13.95 -6.72
CA ARG A 133 19.72 12.99 -7.76
C ARG A 133 18.21 12.90 -7.94
N ASP A 134 17.82 12.46 -9.13
CA ASP A 134 16.47 12.00 -9.45
C ASP A 134 16.46 10.48 -9.56
N ILE A 135 15.43 9.86 -9.03
CA ILE A 135 15.17 8.42 -9.06
C ILE A 135 13.85 8.19 -9.78
N VAL A 136 13.91 7.62 -10.98
CA VAL A 136 12.71 7.22 -11.74
C VAL A 136 12.41 5.76 -11.40
N THR A 137 11.21 5.49 -10.91
CA THR A 137 10.83 4.17 -10.42
C THR A 137 9.39 3.80 -10.75
N ASN A 138 9.12 2.48 -10.75
CA ASN A 138 7.81 1.90 -10.87
C ASN A 138 7.47 1.13 -9.60
N LEU A 139 6.41 1.53 -8.92
CA LEU A 139 5.86 0.87 -7.74
C LEU A 139 4.50 0.25 -8.08
N PHE A 140 4.25 -0.94 -7.57
CA PHE A 140 2.97 -1.59 -7.68
C PHE A 140 2.35 -1.73 -6.29
N PHE A 141 1.12 -1.27 -6.13
CA PHE A 141 0.32 -1.37 -4.92
C PHE A 141 -0.77 -2.38 -5.19
N LEU A 142 -0.66 -3.56 -4.59
CA LEU A 142 -1.45 -4.72 -4.97
C LEU A 142 -2.09 -5.37 -3.74
N ASP A 143 -3.25 -5.95 -3.95
CA ASP A 143 -3.88 -6.79 -2.93
C ASP A 143 -4.56 -8.01 -3.57
N GLN A 144 -4.80 -9.02 -2.74
CA GLN A 144 -5.44 -10.27 -3.14
C GLN A 144 -6.86 -10.02 -3.64
N THR A 145 -7.24 -10.75 -4.66
CA THR A 145 -8.57 -10.69 -5.27
C THR A 145 -9.11 -12.09 -5.56
N ASP A 146 -10.42 -12.25 -5.35
CA ASP A 146 -11.14 -13.41 -5.87
C ASP A 146 -11.33 -13.27 -7.39
N PRO A 147 -10.83 -14.22 -8.21
CA PRO A 147 -10.98 -14.18 -9.65
C PRO A 147 -12.42 -14.09 -10.15
N SER A 148 -13.39 -14.60 -9.38
CA SER A 148 -14.82 -14.55 -9.73
C SER A 148 -15.38 -13.12 -9.73
N GLN A 149 -14.70 -12.19 -9.08
CA GLN A 149 -15.14 -10.80 -8.92
C GLN A 149 -14.43 -9.80 -9.85
N TYR A 150 -13.49 -10.26 -10.67
CA TYR A 150 -12.79 -9.37 -11.60
C TYR A 150 -13.76 -8.53 -12.45
N TYR A 151 -13.38 -7.25 -12.61
CA TYR A 151 -14.12 -6.25 -13.42
C TYR A 151 -15.47 -5.82 -12.88
N THR A 152 -15.92 -6.29 -11.71
CA THR A 152 -17.15 -5.81 -11.08
C THR A 152 -16.95 -4.42 -10.42
N VAL A 153 -18.04 -3.70 -10.20
CA VAL A 153 -18.00 -2.41 -9.48
C VAL A 153 -17.54 -2.61 -8.03
N ASP A 154 -17.99 -3.70 -7.40
CA ASP A 154 -17.63 -4.02 -6.02
C ASP A 154 -16.15 -4.36 -5.90
N HIS A 155 -15.59 -5.13 -6.82
CA HIS A 155 -14.16 -5.38 -6.91
C HIS A 155 -13.34 -4.08 -6.99
N ARG A 156 -13.79 -3.13 -7.82
CA ARG A 156 -13.12 -1.83 -7.92
C ARG A 156 -13.13 -1.09 -6.61
N LYS A 157 -14.28 -1.03 -5.93
CA LYS A 157 -14.42 -0.35 -4.63
C LYS A 157 -13.65 -1.04 -3.51
N GLN A 158 -13.68 -2.37 -3.46
CA GLN A 158 -13.15 -3.14 -2.35
C GLN A 158 -11.64 -3.44 -2.46
N VAL A 159 -11.06 -3.44 -3.66
CA VAL A 159 -9.65 -3.79 -3.87
C VAL A 159 -8.88 -2.66 -4.55
N VAL A 160 -9.31 -2.24 -5.75
CA VAL A 160 -8.51 -1.30 -6.56
C VAL A 160 -8.46 0.10 -5.91
N THR A 161 -9.59 0.59 -5.39
CA THR A 161 -9.63 1.91 -4.73
C THR A 161 -8.78 1.95 -3.45
N PRO A 162 -8.85 0.98 -2.50
CA PRO A 162 -7.93 0.92 -1.37
C PRO A 162 -6.45 0.93 -1.75
N MET A 163 -6.07 0.23 -2.84
CA MET A 163 -4.68 0.27 -3.32
C MET A 163 -4.31 1.64 -3.91
N GLY A 164 -5.25 2.33 -4.54
CA GLY A 164 -5.10 3.74 -4.93
C GLY A 164 -4.90 4.65 -3.72
N ASN A 165 -5.64 4.43 -2.64
CA ASN A 165 -5.49 5.18 -1.40
C ASN A 165 -4.11 4.92 -0.75
N LEU A 166 -3.63 3.67 -0.75
CA LEU A 166 -2.29 3.34 -0.27
C LEU A 166 -1.20 4.04 -1.10
N MET A 167 -1.35 4.08 -2.42
CA MET A 167 -0.47 4.84 -3.32
C MET A 167 -0.46 6.34 -2.95
N GLN A 168 -1.62 6.93 -2.68
CA GLN A 168 -1.70 8.34 -2.27
C GLN A 168 -1.04 8.59 -0.90
N GLU A 169 -1.16 7.66 0.05
CA GLU A 169 -0.45 7.77 1.34
C GLU A 169 1.07 7.66 1.16
N PHE A 170 1.55 6.85 0.22
CA PHE A 170 2.97 6.83 -0.14
C PHE A 170 3.43 8.20 -0.66
N ILE A 171 2.71 8.81 -1.61
CA ILE A 171 3.04 10.14 -2.15
C ILE A 171 3.04 11.20 -1.03
N LYS A 172 2.02 11.23 -0.17
CA LYS A 172 1.95 12.14 0.99
C LYS A 172 3.12 11.92 1.95
N THR A 173 3.60 10.68 2.08
CA THR A 173 4.74 10.36 2.93
C THR A 173 6.03 10.93 2.35
N VAL A 174 6.25 10.78 1.03
CA VAL A 174 7.37 11.43 0.33
C VAL A 174 7.38 12.94 0.58
N GLU A 175 6.23 13.59 0.46
CA GLU A 175 6.10 15.05 0.65
C GLU A 175 6.36 15.51 2.09
N LYS A 176 6.12 14.66 3.08
CA LYS A 176 6.41 14.95 4.50
C LYS A 176 7.90 14.84 4.83
N ILE A 177 8.63 14.00 4.11
CA ILE A 177 10.06 13.77 4.35
C ILE A 177 10.85 14.89 3.68
N ARG A 178 11.45 15.78 4.48
CA ARG A 178 12.13 17.00 4.00
C ARG A 178 13.28 16.77 3.02
N MET A 179 13.78 15.55 2.92
CA MET A 179 14.87 15.20 2.00
C MET A 179 14.39 15.10 0.53
N TRP A 180 13.10 14.96 0.32
CA TRP A 180 12.51 14.82 -1.01
C TRP A 180 11.83 16.09 -1.46
N LYS A 181 11.93 16.38 -2.75
CA LYS A 181 11.16 17.44 -3.39
C LYS A 181 9.70 17.04 -3.45
N THR A 182 8.82 18.01 -3.27
CA THR A 182 7.38 17.82 -3.50
C THR A 182 7.11 17.19 -4.86
N VAL A 183 6.32 16.14 -4.87
CA VAL A 183 5.93 15.43 -6.09
C VAL A 183 4.95 16.29 -6.88
N THR A 184 5.37 16.76 -8.05
CA THR A 184 4.54 17.64 -8.90
C THR A 184 3.85 16.88 -10.02
N GLU A 185 4.40 15.73 -10.43
CA GLU A 185 3.89 14.93 -11.53
C GLU A 185 4.17 13.45 -11.30
N TYR A 186 3.18 12.63 -11.57
CA TYR A 186 3.29 11.16 -11.59
C TYR A 186 2.21 10.59 -12.50
N THR A 187 2.43 9.37 -12.98
CA THR A 187 1.42 8.62 -13.73
C THR A 187 1.08 7.32 -13.01
N TYR A 188 -0.17 6.92 -13.08
CA TYR A 188 -0.60 5.65 -12.51
C TYR A 188 -1.55 4.91 -13.45
N LYS A 189 -1.59 3.57 -13.30
CA LYS A 189 -2.51 2.70 -14.02
C LYS A 189 -3.21 1.78 -13.02
N THR A 190 -4.47 1.47 -13.30
CA THR A 190 -5.26 0.54 -12.49
C THR A 190 -5.31 -0.83 -13.17
N PHE A 191 -5.24 -1.89 -12.38
CA PHE A 191 -5.33 -3.27 -12.84
C PHE A 191 -6.47 -3.98 -12.13
N SER A 192 -7.47 -4.41 -12.87
CA SER A 192 -8.48 -5.33 -12.33
C SER A 192 -7.92 -6.74 -12.18
N ARG A 193 -6.90 -7.09 -12.95
CA ARG A 193 -6.10 -8.29 -12.80
C ARG A 193 -4.65 -7.95 -13.10
N PHE A 194 -3.77 -8.24 -12.15
CA PHE A 194 -2.34 -8.02 -12.31
C PHE A 194 -1.67 -9.25 -12.91
N GLY A 195 -1.00 -9.08 -14.04
CA GLY A 195 -0.35 -10.19 -14.74
C GLY A 195 0.29 -9.75 -16.04
N VAL A 196 0.80 -10.72 -16.79
CA VAL A 196 1.34 -10.53 -18.13
C VAL A 196 0.31 -11.05 -19.14
N GLU A 197 -0.01 -10.24 -20.13
CA GLU A 197 -0.83 -10.68 -21.27
C GLU A 197 0.00 -11.61 -22.15
N THR A 198 -0.53 -12.80 -22.41
CA THR A 198 0.06 -13.77 -23.32
C THR A 198 -0.32 -13.46 -24.77
N ASP A 199 0.40 -14.03 -25.73
CA ASP A 199 0.10 -13.88 -27.18
C ASP A 199 -1.33 -14.33 -27.53
N ALA A 200 -1.94 -15.19 -26.71
CA ALA A 200 -3.32 -15.65 -26.87
C ALA A 200 -4.36 -14.70 -26.20
N GLY A 201 -3.93 -13.56 -25.64
CA GLY A 201 -4.78 -12.61 -24.92
C GLY A 201 -5.19 -13.04 -23.51
N ALA A 202 -4.63 -14.14 -23.00
CA ALA A 202 -4.83 -14.53 -21.60
C ALA A 202 -3.87 -13.77 -20.69
N ILE A 203 -4.30 -13.47 -19.44
CA ILE A 203 -3.43 -12.87 -18.45
C ILE A 203 -2.91 -13.97 -17.54
N GLU A 204 -1.58 -14.12 -17.49
CA GLU A 204 -0.90 -15.01 -16.56
C GLU A 204 -0.42 -14.23 -15.32
N ASN A 205 -0.58 -14.81 -14.14
CA ASN A 205 -0.14 -14.18 -12.90
C ASN A 205 1.41 -14.08 -12.87
N ILE A 206 1.92 -12.92 -12.46
CA ILE A 206 3.38 -12.72 -12.29
C ILE A 206 3.82 -13.36 -10.96
N LEU A 207 3.03 -13.17 -9.91
CA LEU A 207 3.20 -13.83 -8.63
C LEU A 207 2.19 -14.97 -8.54
N ASP A 208 2.49 -16.00 -7.74
CA ASP A 208 1.57 -17.14 -7.54
C ASP A 208 0.36 -16.72 -6.69
N ALA A 209 -0.33 -15.68 -7.14
CA ALA A 209 -1.51 -15.12 -6.49
C ALA A 209 -2.35 -14.31 -7.49
N ASN A 210 -3.66 -14.27 -7.25
CA ASN A 210 -4.56 -13.38 -7.97
C ASN A 210 -4.54 -12.00 -7.30
N LEU A 211 -3.91 -11.03 -7.95
CA LEU A 211 -3.71 -9.69 -7.43
C LEU A 211 -4.39 -8.65 -8.32
N SER A 212 -4.82 -7.56 -7.69
CA SER A 212 -5.38 -6.38 -8.33
C SER A 212 -4.84 -5.12 -7.64
N GLY A 213 -4.89 -3.99 -8.30
CA GLY A 213 -4.43 -2.73 -7.69
C GLY A 213 -4.01 -1.68 -8.68
N VAL A 214 -2.95 -0.96 -8.36
CA VAL A 214 -2.44 0.15 -9.16
C VAL A 214 -0.92 0.09 -9.32
N SER A 215 -0.41 0.61 -10.44
CA SER A 215 1.01 0.93 -10.59
C SER A 215 1.22 2.43 -10.56
N LEU A 216 2.32 2.86 -9.99
CA LEU A 216 2.78 4.25 -9.93
C LEU A 216 4.12 4.35 -10.64
N ASN A 217 4.20 5.22 -11.65
CA ASN A 217 5.46 5.68 -12.21
C ASN A 217 5.72 7.09 -11.70
N ILE A 218 6.84 7.27 -11.01
CA ILE A 218 7.17 8.50 -10.30
C ILE A 218 8.67 8.79 -10.38
N THR A 219 8.98 10.09 -10.42
CA THR A 219 10.35 10.58 -10.25
C THR A 219 10.48 11.18 -8.86
N LEU A 220 11.34 10.59 -8.03
CA LEU A 220 11.68 11.08 -6.71
C LEU A 220 12.97 11.90 -6.80
N SER A 221 12.87 13.21 -6.53
CA SER A 221 14.03 14.13 -6.53
C SER A 221 14.52 14.33 -5.10
N LYS A 222 15.76 13.93 -4.83
CA LYS A 222 16.38 14.09 -3.52
C LYS A 222 17.17 15.37 -3.42
N TYR A 223 16.91 16.17 -2.37
CA TYR A 223 17.72 17.34 -2.08
C TYR A 223 19.10 16.94 -1.57
N ARG A 224 20.10 17.72 -1.96
CA ARG A 224 21.44 17.58 -1.41
C ARG A 224 21.43 17.90 0.08
N ALA A 225 21.90 16.96 0.87
CA ALA A 225 22.13 17.23 2.29
C ALA A 225 23.15 18.38 2.42
N ASN A 226 22.73 19.49 3.00
CA ASN A 226 23.65 20.57 3.37
C ASN A 226 24.50 20.03 4.54
N CYS A 227 25.60 19.37 4.23
CA CYS A 227 26.65 19.13 5.22
C CYS A 227 27.20 20.51 5.59
N LYS A 228 26.69 21.12 6.67
CA LYS A 228 27.46 22.15 7.38
C LYS A 228 28.62 21.42 8.05
N CYS A 229 29.80 21.47 7.40
CA CYS A 229 31.06 21.17 8.05
C CYS A 229 31.35 22.22 9.12
#